data_66e8f8df8328c41e30620211c8201a76
#
_entry.id   66e8f8df8328c41e30620211c8201a76
#
_cell.length_a   1.000
_cell.length_b   1.000
_cell.length_c   1.000
_cell.angle_alpha   90.00
_cell.angle_beta   90.00
_cell.angle_gamma   90.00
#
_symmetry.space_group_name_H-M   'P 1'
#
loop_
_entity.id
_entity.type
_entity.pdbx_description
1 polymer ?
#
loop_
_entity_poly.entity_id
_entity_poly.type
_entity_poly.pdbx_seq_one_letter_code
_entity_poly.pdbx_strand_id
1 'polypeptide(L)'
;METPPRHRDGPVRTTLVAIGLAAFGILASQFTVLPAFVLDPALATAPADASLVSRTVLLILNFLGFVIAGGIYLAGTDRGWSYVDVRLPSKRGWLYVLAGILGSFVFYVLVTLIVQTLALPSAENQVSMYIGNDQTMVLIMIGIVFFFNAPAEEFLFRNIVQKRLYAAFDRLTAVVVASAIFALIHILSYALFADSLLATLVPITVVFGGSIIFGLLYAKT
;
A
#
# COMPACT_ATOMS: atom_id res chain seq x y z
N MET A 1 26.54 0.37 -34.51
CA MET A 1 25.09 0.14 -34.38
C MET A 1 24.58 1.10 -33.33
N GLU A 2 23.91 2.18 -33.75
CA GLU A 2 23.23 3.09 -32.82
C GLU A 2 22.04 2.36 -32.24
N THR A 3 22.00 2.32 -30.90
CA THR A 3 20.81 1.82 -30.20
C THR A 3 19.65 2.76 -30.49
N PRO A 4 18.49 2.23 -30.99
CA PRO A 4 17.35 3.08 -31.30
C PRO A 4 16.97 3.90 -30.06
N PRO A 5 16.57 5.17 -30.23
CA PRO A 5 16.18 6.03 -29.10
C PRO A 5 15.05 5.34 -28.34
N ARG A 6 15.27 5.04 -27.07
CA ARG A 6 14.20 4.55 -26.18
C ARG A 6 13.12 5.63 -26.17
N HIS A 7 11.99 5.36 -26.81
CA HIS A 7 10.81 6.21 -26.71
C HIS A 7 10.52 6.40 -25.22
N ARG A 8 10.79 7.59 -24.69
CA ARG A 8 10.34 7.96 -23.34
C ARG A 8 8.82 8.01 -23.39
N ASP A 9 8.17 7.15 -22.64
CA ASP A 9 6.71 7.22 -22.50
C ASP A 9 6.34 8.61 -21.99
N GLY A 10 5.32 9.23 -22.58
CA GLY A 10 4.83 10.53 -22.12
C GLY A 10 4.21 10.45 -20.72
N PRO A 11 4.12 11.58 -20.00
CA PRO A 11 3.60 11.63 -18.61
C PRO A 11 2.21 10.99 -18.46
N VAL A 12 1.30 11.25 -19.39
CA VAL A 12 -0.07 10.70 -19.36
C VAL A 12 -0.07 9.19 -19.43
N ARG A 13 0.63 8.61 -20.43
CA ARG A 13 0.71 7.15 -20.58
C ARG A 13 1.35 6.49 -19.36
N THR A 14 2.40 7.08 -18.83
CA THR A 14 3.11 6.56 -17.66
C THR A 14 2.21 6.56 -16.43
N THR A 15 1.45 7.64 -16.21
CA THR A 15 0.51 7.76 -15.09
C THR A 15 -0.66 6.77 -15.24
N LEU A 16 -1.24 6.63 -16.45
CA LEU A 16 -2.32 5.67 -16.69
C LEU A 16 -1.86 4.23 -16.44
N VAL A 17 -0.64 3.87 -16.86
CA VAL A 17 -0.07 2.55 -16.55
C VAL A 17 0.10 2.37 -15.03
N ALA A 18 0.59 3.38 -14.32
CA ALA A 18 0.75 3.34 -12.86
C ALA A 18 -0.59 3.15 -12.14
N ILE A 19 -1.64 3.88 -12.54
CA ILE A 19 -3.01 3.72 -12.03
C ILE A 19 -3.55 2.33 -12.36
N GLY A 20 -3.37 1.86 -13.60
CA GLY A 20 -3.78 0.52 -14.02
C GLY A 20 -3.14 -0.59 -13.21
N LEU A 21 -1.84 -0.46 -12.88
CA LEU A 21 -1.13 -1.41 -12.02
C LEU A 21 -1.66 -1.41 -10.58
N ALA A 22 -1.94 -0.24 -10.02
CA ALA A 22 -2.55 -0.13 -8.69
C ALA A 22 -3.96 -0.76 -8.67
N ALA A 23 -4.80 -0.43 -9.66
CA ALA A 23 -6.13 -1.02 -9.81
C ALA A 23 -6.06 -2.55 -10.01
N PHE A 24 -5.10 -3.03 -10.81
CA PHE A 24 -4.89 -4.45 -11.02
C PHE A 24 -4.47 -5.16 -9.72
N GLY A 25 -3.63 -4.52 -8.88
CA GLY A 25 -3.28 -5.03 -7.55
C GLY A 25 -4.51 -5.21 -6.66
N ILE A 26 -5.41 -4.22 -6.62
CA ILE A 26 -6.67 -4.31 -5.89
C ILE A 26 -7.57 -5.42 -6.44
N LEU A 27 -7.73 -5.50 -7.77
CA LEU A 27 -8.53 -6.57 -8.38
C LEU A 27 -7.94 -7.95 -8.06
N ALA A 28 -6.63 -8.12 -8.18
CA ALA A 28 -5.96 -9.38 -7.85
C ALA A 28 -6.20 -9.76 -6.38
N SER A 29 -6.15 -8.78 -5.45
CA SER A 29 -6.42 -9.04 -4.04
C SER A 29 -7.86 -9.51 -3.79
N GLN A 30 -8.85 -9.02 -4.54
CA GLN A 30 -10.23 -9.50 -4.43
C GLN A 30 -10.36 -10.97 -4.87
N PHE A 31 -9.59 -11.41 -5.87
CA PHE A 31 -9.59 -12.81 -6.30
C PHE A 31 -8.83 -13.72 -5.34
N THR A 32 -7.71 -13.26 -4.81
CA THR A 32 -6.89 -14.08 -3.88
C THR A 32 -7.60 -14.36 -2.56
N VAL A 33 -8.51 -13.50 -2.10
CA VAL A 33 -9.26 -13.72 -0.84
C VAL A 33 -10.44 -14.67 -1.00
N LEU A 34 -10.93 -14.96 -2.20
CA LEU A 34 -12.11 -15.81 -2.43
C LEU A 34 -12.03 -17.18 -1.73
N PRO A 35 -10.90 -17.91 -1.72
CA PRO A 35 -10.80 -19.17 -1.00
C PRO A 35 -11.09 -19.05 0.50
N ALA A 36 -10.73 -17.95 1.15
CA ALA A 36 -11.02 -17.74 2.55
C ALA A 36 -12.52 -17.62 2.83
N PHE A 37 -13.27 -16.93 1.99
CA PHE A 37 -14.73 -16.83 2.09
C PHE A 37 -15.45 -18.15 1.83
N VAL A 38 -14.88 -19.00 0.97
CA VAL A 38 -15.42 -20.36 0.75
C VAL A 38 -15.19 -21.26 1.96
N LEU A 39 -14.01 -21.13 2.61
CA LEU A 39 -13.66 -21.91 3.79
C LEU A 39 -14.43 -21.48 5.05
N ASP A 40 -14.72 -20.20 5.18
CA ASP A 40 -15.42 -19.64 6.34
C ASP A 40 -16.37 -18.51 5.90
N PRO A 41 -17.65 -18.84 5.62
CA PRO A 41 -18.66 -17.86 5.22
C PRO A 41 -18.92 -16.75 6.25
N ALA A 42 -18.56 -16.96 7.54
CA ALA A 42 -18.69 -15.95 8.57
C ALA A 42 -17.84 -14.69 8.27
N LEU A 43 -16.75 -14.84 7.50
CA LEU A 43 -15.95 -13.69 7.03
C LEU A 43 -16.75 -12.65 6.24
N ALA A 44 -17.87 -13.08 5.59
CA ALA A 44 -18.72 -12.16 4.83
C ALA A 44 -19.88 -11.57 5.64
N THR A 45 -20.36 -12.28 6.67
CA THR A 45 -21.59 -11.93 7.40
C THR A 45 -21.33 -11.40 8.81
N ALA A 46 -20.30 -11.91 9.49
CA ALA A 46 -19.89 -11.54 10.84
C ALA A 46 -18.36 -11.69 10.97
N PRO A 47 -17.57 -10.82 10.32
CA PRO A 47 -16.11 -10.99 10.18
C PRO A 47 -15.35 -11.15 11.50
N ALA A 48 -15.76 -10.43 12.55
CA ALA A 48 -15.14 -10.51 13.87
C ALA A 48 -15.40 -11.87 14.57
N ASP A 49 -16.48 -12.57 14.22
CA ASP A 49 -16.86 -13.86 14.79
C ASP A 49 -16.26 -15.06 14.01
N ALA A 50 -15.69 -14.79 12.82
CA ALA A 50 -14.99 -15.80 12.07
C ALA A 50 -13.74 -16.30 12.84
N SER A 51 -13.30 -17.53 12.55
CA SER A 51 -12.15 -18.10 13.25
C SER A 51 -10.87 -17.25 13.08
N LEU A 52 -10.00 -17.25 14.08
CA LEU A 52 -8.69 -16.58 14.00
C LEU A 52 -7.91 -17.00 12.75
N VAL A 53 -7.95 -18.28 12.43
CA VAL A 53 -7.26 -18.84 11.26
C VAL A 53 -7.82 -18.24 9.97
N SER A 54 -9.15 -18.22 9.84
CA SER A 54 -9.82 -17.71 8.62
C SER A 54 -9.55 -16.22 8.40
N ARG A 55 -9.62 -15.41 9.47
CA ARG A 55 -9.27 -13.98 9.42
C ARG A 55 -7.81 -13.76 9.05
N THR A 56 -6.91 -14.53 9.63
CA THR A 56 -5.47 -14.47 9.32
C THR A 56 -5.20 -14.83 7.86
N VAL A 57 -5.78 -15.94 7.38
CA VAL A 57 -5.61 -16.40 6.00
C VAL A 57 -6.17 -15.37 5.02
N LEU A 58 -7.35 -14.82 5.26
CA LEU A 58 -7.95 -13.79 4.41
C LEU A 58 -7.02 -12.59 4.27
N LEU A 59 -6.49 -12.06 5.38
CA LEU A 59 -5.62 -10.88 5.36
C LEU A 59 -4.29 -11.15 4.66
N ILE A 60 -3.70 -12.34 4.83
CA ILE A 60 -2.47 -12.72 4.10
C ILE A 60 -2.77 -12.85 2.61
N LEU A 61 -3.86 -13.51 2.22
CA LEU A 61 -4.25 -13.67 0.83
C LEU A 61 -4.55 -12.32 0.15
N ASN A 62 -5.10 -11.35 0.89
CA ASN A 62 -5.32 -10.01 0.37
C ASN A 62 -4.01 -9.37 -0.14
N PHE A 63 -2.92 -9.47 0.62
CA PHE A 63 -1.63 -8.90 0.21
C PHE A 63 -0.91 -9.73 -0.86
N LEU A 64 -1.19 -11.02 -0.96
CA LEU A 64 -0.69 -11.87 -2.05
C LEU A 64 -1.14 -11.36 -3.42
N GLY A 65 -2.32 -10.74 -3.53
CA GLY A 65 -2.80 -10.14 -4.76
C GLY A 65 -1.86 -9.06 -5.31
N PHE A 66 -1.28 -8.21 -4.45
CA PHE A 66 -0.28 -7.20 -4.86
C PHE A 66 1.00 -7.85 -5.39
N VAL A 67 1.45 -8.93 -4.77
CA VAL A 67 2.62 -9.68 -5.21
C VAL A 67 2.37 -10.33 -6.58
N ILE A 68 1.21 -10.93 -6.77
CA ILE A 68 0.81 -11.53 -8.06
C ILE A 68 0.74 -10.46 -9.15
N ALA A 69 0.07 -9.33 -8.89
CA ALA A 69 -0.04 -8.24 -9.85
C ALA A 69 1.33 -7.70 -10.28
N GLY A 70 2.23 -7.48 -9.32
CA GLY A 70 3.60 -7.07 -9.59
C GLY A 70 4.40 -8.12 -10.37
N GLY A 71 4.27 -9.39 -9.99
CA GLY A 71 4.91 -10.51 -10.68
C GLY A 71 4.47 -10.65 -12.14
N ILE A 72 3.16 -10.53 -12.40
CA ILE A 72 2.60 -10.55 -13.78
C ILE A 72 3.15 -9.37 -14.59
N TYR A 73 3.22 -8.17 -13.99
CA TYR A 73 3.81 -7.02 -14.68
C TYR A 73 5.27 -7.24 -15.04
N LEU A 74 6.08 -7.78 -14.12
CA LEU A 74 7.49 -8.08 -14.38
C LEU A 74 7.65 -9.11 -15.50
N ALA A 75 6.87 -10.18 -15.46
CA ALA A 75 6.90 -11.23 -16.48
C ALA A 75 6.42 -10.73 -17.88
N GLY A 76 5.39 -9.88 -17.90
CA GLY A 76 4.82 -9.36 -19.15
C GLY A 76 5.60 -8.19 -19.77
N THR A 77 6.63 -7.65 -19.08
CA THR A 77 7.40 -6.50 -19.57
C THR A 77 8.89 -6.76 -19.77
N ASP A 78 9.31 -8.01 -19.76
CA ASP A 78 10.72 -8.46 -19.89
C ASP A 78 11.68 -7.80 -18.87
N ARG A 79 11.17 -7.29 -17.75
CA ARG A 79 11.97 -6.61 -16.72
C ARG A 79 12.63 -7.56 -15.75
N GLY A 80 12.03 -8.71 -15.53
CA GLY A 80 12.52 -9.73 -14.62
C GLY A 80 12.73 -9.25 -13.17
N TRP A 81 13.21 -10.14 -12.31
CA TRP A 81 13.46 -9.86 -10.90
C TRP A 81 14.60 -8.85 -10.64
N SER A 82 15.52 -8.68 -11.59
CA SER A 82 16.58 -7.66 -11.51
C SER A 82 16.05 -6.23 -11.48
N TYR A 83 14.78 -6.03 -11.85
CA TYR A 83 14.10 -4.74 -11.74
C TYR A 83 13.74 -4.39 -10.29
N VAL A 84 13.65 -5.37 -9.40
CA VAL A 84 13.24 -5.19 -8.00
C VAL A 84 14.45 -4.88 -7.13
N ASP A 85 14.39 -3.78 -6.37
CA ASP A 85 15.48 -3.35 -5.48
C ASP A 85 15.34 -4.05 -4.11
N VAL A 86 15.69 -5.33 -4.04
CA VAL A 86 15.75 -6.09 -2.77
C VAL A 86 17.19 -6.27 -2.38
N ARG A 87 17.63 -5.53 -1.38
CA ARG A 87 19.00 -5.62 -0.82
C ARG A 87 19.01 -5.26 0.66
N LEU A 88 19.95 -5.82 1.39
CA LEU A 88 20.17 -5.40 2.77
C LEU A 88 20.68 -3.95 2.82
N PRO A 89 20.15 -3.13 3.74
CA PRO A 89 20.57 -1.74 3.86
C PRO A 89 22.05 -1.62 4.22
N SER A 90 22.75 -0.68 3.62
CA SER A 90 24.07 -0.22 4.08
C SER A 90 23.97 0.45 5.47
N LYS A 91 25.08 0.78 6.10
CA LYS A 91 25.08 1.54 7.37
C LYS A 91 24.29 2.86 7.25
N ARG A 92 24.42 3.56 6.13
CA ARG A 92 23.60 4.76 5.82
C ARG A 92 22.15 4.39 5.57
N GLY A 93 21.89 3.28 4.92
CA GLY A 93 20.54 2.76 4.70
C GLY A 93 19.78 2.55 6.00
N TRP A 94 20.44 1.99 7.03
CA TRP A 94 19.84 1.85 8.35
C TRP A 94 19.49 3.19 9.02
N LEU A 95 20.28 4.24 8.80
CA LEU A 95 19.92 5.59 9.27
C LEU A 95 18.67 6.11 8.55
N TYR A 96 18.51 5.83 7.25
CA TYR A 96 17.28 6.19 6.53
C TYR A 96 16.07 5.37 7.03
N VAL A 97 16.25 4.07 7.32
CA VAL A 97 15.18 3.26 7.93
C VAL A 97 14.74 3.86 9.27
N LEU A 98 15.70 4.19 10.14
CA LEU A 98 15.39 4.81 11.43
C LEU A 98 14.71 6.18 11.25
N ALA A 99 15.22 7.03 10.36
CA ALA A 99 14.62 8.33 10.03
C ALA A 99 13.20 8.17 9.49
N GLY A 100 12.94 7.13 8.69
CA GLY A 100 11.61 6.79 8.20
C GLY A 100 10.65 6.40 9.31
N ILE A 101 11.07 5.52 10.21
CA ILE A 101 10.26 5.10 11.36
C ILE A 101 9.92 6.32 12.23
N LEU A 102 10.93 7.11 12.62
CA LEU A 102 10.72 8.30 13.45
C LEU A 102 9.88 9.36 12.73
N GLY A 103 10.17 9.63 11.46
CA GLY A 103 9.43 10.59 10.67
C GLY A 103 7.96 10.22 10.48
N SER A 104 7.68 8.95 10.21
CA SER A 104 6.30 8.44 10.09
C SER A 104 5.56 8.49 11.44
N PHE A 105 6.25 8.15 12.53
CA PHE A 105 5.67 8.24 13.86
C PHE A 105 5.34 9.70 14.24
N VAL A 106 6.29 10.61 14.06
CA VAL A 106 6.07 12.05 14.33
C VAL A 106 4.93 12.59 13.47
N PHE A 107 4.93 12.26 12.18
CA PHE A 107 3.85 12.66 11.27
C PHE A 107 2.49 12.15 11.74
N TYR A 108 2.39 10.87 12.10
CA TYR A 108 1.16 10.27 12.60
C TYR A 108 0.68 10.97 13.89
N VAL A 109 1.57 11.21 14.85
CA VAL A 109 1.24 11.90 16.10
C VAL A 109 0.75 13.32 15.82
N LEU A 110 1.43 14.07 14.96
CA LEU A 110 1.02 15.44 14.61
C LEU A 110 -0.36 15.47 13.96
N VAL A 111 -0.63 14.60 13.00
CA VAL A 111 -1.97 14.55 12.36
C VAL A 111 -3.03 14.13 13.38
N THR A 112 -2.75 13.15 14.24
CA THR A 112 -3.68 12.71 15.29
C THR A 112 -4.00 13.87 16.27
N LEU A 113 -3.01 14.64 16.69
CA LEU A 113 -3.21 15.81 17.53
C LEU A 113 -4.08 16.88 16.86
N ILE A 114 -3.84 17.14 15.57
CA ILE A 114 -4.68 18.08 14.78
C ILE A 114 -6.12 17.59 14.71
N VAL A 115 -6.32 16.30 14.37
CA VAL A 115 -7.65 15.69 14.26
C VAL A 115 -8.40 15.77 15.58
N GLN A 116 -7.74 15.46 16.72
CA GLN A 116 -8.34 15.53 18.06
C GLN A 116 -8.63 16.98 18.47
N THR A 117 -7.68 17.90 18.26
CA THR A 117 -7.84 19.31 18.67
C THR A 117 -8.96 20.00 17.90
N LEU A 118 -9.12 19.68 16.62
CA LEU A 118 -10.17 20.24 15.77
C LEU A 118 -11.46 19.41 15.77
N ALA A 119 -11.51 18.34 16.56
CA ALA A 119 -12.63 17.38 16.60
C ALA A 119 -13.07 16.92 15.20
N LEU A 120 -12.11 16.65 14.31
CA LEU A 120 -12.42 16.21 12.95
C LEU A 120 -12.93 14.77 12.95
N PRO A 121 -13.97 14.45 12.17
CA PRO A 121 -14.43 13.09 12.01
C PRO A 121 -13.37 12.26 11.26
N SER A 122 -13.17 11.01 11.67
CA SER A 122 -12.23 10.08 11.03
C SER A 122 -12.87 8.70 10.93
N ALA A 123 -12.97 8.17 9.73
CA ALA A 123 -13.49 6.84 9.50
C ALA A 123 -12.48 5.76 9.93
N GLU A 124 -13.01 4.63 10.37
CA GLU A 124 -12.21 3.43 10.60
C GLU A 124 -11.84 2.75 9.27
N ASN A 125 -10.73 2.02 9.28
CA ASN A 125 -10.34 1.20 8.16
C ASN A 125 -11.18 -0.09 8.11
N GLN A 126 -11.52 -0.56 6.92
CA GLN A 126 -12.21 -1.84 6.71
C GLN A 126 -11.57 -3.01 7.47
N VAL A 127 -10.26 -3.01 7.65
CA VAL A 127 -9.54 -4.07 8.38
C VAL A 127 -10.00 -4.20 9.84
N SER A 128 -10.51 -3.12 10.46
CA SER A 128 -10.99 -3.14 11.84
C SER A 128 -12.13 -4.13 12.05
N MET A 129 -12.96 -4.38 11.03
CA MET A 129 -14.05 -5.37 11.09
C MET A 129 -13.56 -6.82 11.24
N TYR A 130 -12.35 -7.12 10.75
CA TYR A 130 -11.73 -8.45 10.91
C TYR A 130 -10.95 -8.59 12.22
N ILE A 131 -10.51 -7.47 12.80
CA ILE A 131 -9.82 -7.45 14.09
C ILE A 131 -10.83 -7.57 15.23
N GLY A 132 -11.91 -6.79 15.17
CA GLY A 132 -12.89 -6.69 16.26
C GLY A 132 -12.23 -6.27 17.57
N ASN A 133 -12.69 -6.82 18.69
CA ASN A 133 -12.13 -6.61 20.02
C ASN A 133 -11.14 -7.72 20.44
N ASP A 134 -10.63 -8.49 19.49
CA ASP A 134 -9.77 -9.65 19.76
C ASP A 134 -8.30 -9.24 19.87
N GLN A 135 -7.76 -9.22 21.09
CA GLN A 135 -6.35 -8.86 21.33
C GLN A 135 -5.37 -9.79 20.63
N THR A 136 -5.71 -11.08 20.46
CA THR A 136 -4.87 -12.03 19.73
C THR A 136 -4.80 -11.64 18.26
N MET A 137 -5.94 -11.24 17.69
CA MET A 137 -5.98 -10.77 16.30
C MET A 137 -5.18 -9.48 16.11
N VAL A 138 -5.14 -8.57 17.08
CA VAL A 138 -4.27 -7.38 17.05
C VAL A 138 -2.79 -7.78 16.94
N LEU A 139 -2.34 -8.76 17.75
CA LEU A 139 -0.94 -9.24 17.69
C LEU A 139 -0.64 -9.94 16.36
N ILE A 140 -1.57 -10.76 15.87
CA ILE A 140 -1.45 -11.39 14.54
C ILE A 140 -1.36 -10.32 13.46
N MET A 141 -2.18 -9.26 13.53
CA MET A 141 -2.19 -8.18 12.56
C MET A 141 -0.85 -7.42 12.53
N ILE A 142 -0.21 -7.21 13.67
CA ILE A 142 1.15 -6.62 13.71
C ILE A 142 2.12 -7.50 12.90
N GLY A 143 2.07 -8.81 13.09
CA GLY A 143 2.88 -9.76 12.29
C GLY A 143 2.53 -9.71 10.80
N ILE A 144 1.23 -9.68 10.46
CA ILE A 144 0.78 -9.59 9.06
C ILE A 144 1.27 -8.28 8.42
N VAL A 145 1.16 -7.15 9.09
CA VAL A 145 1.62 -5.86 8.57
C VAL A 145 3.11 -5.90 8.28
N PHE A 146 3.91 -6.46 9.19
CA PHE A 146 5.36 -6.45 9.05
C PHE A 146 5.87 -7.44 7.98
N PHE A 147 5.30 -8.65 7.91
CA PHE A 147 5.81 -9.72 7.06
C PHE A 147 5.10 -9.86 5.72
N PHE A 148 3.86 -9.38 5.58
CA PHE A 148 3.06 -9.54 4.37
C PHE A 148 2.60 -8.22 3.78
N ASN A 149 1.94 -7.36 4.56
CA ASN A 149 1.39 -6.10 4.05
C ASN A 149 2.49 -5.17 3.55
N ALA A 150 3.39 -4.73 4.44
CA ALA A 150 4.42 -3.76 4.07
C ALA A 150 5.32 -4.28 2.92
N PRO A 151 5.84 -5.53 2.93
CA PRO A 151 6.61 -6.04 1.80
C PRO A 151 5.82 -6.08 0.48
N ALA A 152 4.55 -6.48 0.50
CA ALA A 152 3.72 -6.57 -0.71
C ALA A 152 3.40 -5.19 -1.28
N GLU A 153 3.04 -4.23 -0.42
CA GLU A 153 2.78 -2.86 -0.84
C GLU A 153 4.05 -2.16 -1.34
N GLU A 154 5.17 -2.27 -0.64
CA GLU A 154 6.45 -1.70 -1.10
C GLU A 154 6.92 -2.33 -2.40
N PHE A 155 6.70 -3.64 -2.59
CA PHE A 155 6.97 -4.30 -3.86
C PHE A 155 6.16 -3.70 -5.01
N LEU A 156 4.84 -3.59 -4.87
CA LEU A 156 4.00 -3.05 -5.95
C LEU A 156 4.18 -1.53 -6.10
N PHE A 157 4.09 -0.77 -5.01
CA PHE A 157 4.00 0.69 -5.10
C PHE A 157 5.35 1.38 -5.20
N ARG A 158 6.42 0.87 -4.59
CA ARG A 158 7.76 1.48 -4.70
C ARG A 158 8.54 0.89 -5.85
N ASN A 159 8.68 -0.44 -5.86
CA ASN A 159 9.50 -1.10 -6.88
C ASN A 159 8.89 -1.08 -8.28
N ILE A 160 7.56 -1.01 -8.42
CA ILE A 160 6.92 -1.05 -9.74
C ILE A 160 6.28 0.28 -10.09
N VAL A 161 5.26 0.73 -9.34
CA VAL A 161 4.48 1.94 -9.67
C VAL A 161 5.37 3.18 -9.63
N GLN A 162 6.07 3.45 -8.54
CA GLN A 162 6.93 4.63 -8.42
C GLN A 162 8.10 4.60 -9.40
N LYS A 163 8.79 3.45 -9.56
CA LYS A 163 9.86 3.30 -10.58
C LYS A 163 9.36 3.52 -12.00
N ARG A 164 8.14 3.07 -12.30
CA ARG A 164 7.53 3.31 -13.61
C ARG A 164 7.38 4.80 -13.90
N LEU A 165 7.01 5.58 -12.89
CA LEU A 165 6.84 7.03 -13.02
C LEU A 165 8.15 7.79 -13.26
N TYR A 166 9.30 7.26 -12.85
CA TYR A 166 10.61 7.84 -13.18
C TYR A 166 10.93 7.88 -14.68
N ALA A 167 10.18 7.16 -15.51
CA ALA A 167 10.35 7.21 -16.96
C ALA A 167 9.89 8.56 -17.57
N ALA A 168 9.00 9.30 -16.88
CA ALA A 168 8.41 10.52 -17.40
C ALA A 168 8.50 11.73 -16.45
N PHE A 169 8.75 11.49 -15.16
CA PHE A 169 8.82 12.52 -14.13
C PHE A 169 10.17 12.52 -13.43
N ASP A 170 10.53 13.69 -12.87
CA ASP A 170 11.60 13.77 -11.89
C ASP A 170 11.26 12.98 -10.61
N ARG A 171 12.25 12.75 -9.76
CA ARG A 171 12.08 11.87 -8.58
C ARG A 171 11.03 12.38 -7.61
N LEU A 172 10.97 13.69 -7.35
CA LEU A 172 10.01 14.25 -6.39
C LEU A 172 8.58 14.14 -6.93
N THR A 173 8.37 14.56 -8.17
CA THR A 173 7.07 14.47 -8.85
C THR A 173 6.59 13.01 -8.92
N ALA A 174 7.47 12.06 -9.24
CA ALA A 174 7.12 10.65 -9.26
C ALA A 174 6.71 10.12 -7.88
N VAL A 175 7.38 10.54 -6.80
CA VAL A 175 6.99 10.20 -5.41
C VAL A 175 5.61 10.75 -5.10
N VAL A 176 5.33 12.02 -5.40
CA VAL A 176 4.03 12.64 -5.12
C VAL A 176 2.91 11.95 -5.90
N VAL A 177 3.12 11.68 -7.20
CA VAL A 177 2.12 10.99 -8.05
C VAL A 177 1.89 9.56 -7.56
N ALA A 178 2.95 8.81 -7.24
CA ALA A 178 2.83 7.45 -6.70
C ALA A 178 2.07 7.45 -5.35
N SER A 179 2.36 8.42 -4.49
CA SER A 179 1.69 8.56 -3.19
C SER A 179 0.22 8.95 -3.34
N ALA A 180 -0.11 9.78 -4.32
CA ALA A 180 -1.51 10.10 -4.63
C ALA A 180 -2.26 8.85 -5.13
N ILE A 181 -1.66 8.06 -6.04
CA ILE A 181 -2.25 6.79 -6.50
C ILE A 181 -2.45 5.84 -5.32
N PHE A 182 -1.44 5.71 -4.43
CA PHE A 182 -1.53 4.87 -3.23
C PHE A 182 -2.65 5.32 -2.28
N ALA A 183 -2.80 6.61 -2.04
CA ALA A 183 -3.87 7.15 -1.22
C ALA A 183 -5.26 6.94 -1.85
N LEU A 184 -5.38 7.14 -3.17
CA LEU A 184 -6.64 6.96 -3.90
C LEU A 184 -7.20 5.54 -3.81
N ILE A 185 -6.36 4.51 -3.88
CA ILE A 185 -6.84 3.13 -3.75
C ILE A 185 -7.31 2.79 -2.33
N HIS A 186 -6.88 3.55 -1.32
CA HIS A 186 -7.33 3.37 0.06
C HIS A 186 -8.68 4.04 0.36
N ILE A 187 -9.21 4.87 -0.56
CA ILE A 187 -10.50 5.55 -0.34
C ILE A 187 -11.60 4.54 -0.02
N LEU A 188 -11.70 3.44 -0.76
CA LEU A 188 -12.74 2.43 -0.53
C LEU A 188 -12.64 1.79 0.85
N SER A 189 -11.44 1.57 1.37
CA SER A 189 -11.22 0.97 2.69
C SER A 189 -11.73 1.84 3.86
N TYR A 190 -11.92 3.13 3.63
CA TYR A 190 -12.44 4.07 4.62
C TYR A 190 -13.86 4.55 4.30
N ALA A 191 -14.18 4.76 3.01
CA ALA A 191 -15.46 5.31 2.58
C ALA A 191 -16.66 4.42 2.96
N LEU A 192 -16.46 3.11 3.03
CA LEU A 192 -17.52 2.15 3.41
C LEU A 192 -17.99 2.32 4.86
N PHE A 193 -17.16 2.92 5.73
CA PHE A 193 -17.41 3.11 7.16
C PHE A 193 -17.45 4.59 7.58
N ALA A 194 -17.49 5.47 6.60
CA ALA A 194 -17.47 6.91 6.83
C ALA A 194 -18.88 7.50 6.84
N ASP A 195 -19.21 8.29 7.87
CA ASP A 195 -20.46 9.05 7.95
C ASP A 195 -20.44 10.31 7.07
N SER A 196 -19.27 10.70 6.56
CA SER A 196 -19.11 11.89 5.74
C SER A 196 -17.87 11.82 4.85
N LEU A 197 -17.85 12.64 3.79
CA LEU A 197 -16.64 12.79 2.96
C LEU A 197 -15.42 13.22 3.78
N LEU A 198 -15.59 14.12 4.75
CA LEU A 198 -14.51 14.58 5.61
C LEU A 198 -13.95 13.43 6.46
N ALA A 199 -14.82 12.55 6.98
CA ALA A 199 -14.41 11.36 7.72
C ALA A 199 -13.54 10.41 6.88
N THR A 200 -13.78 10.32 5.57
CA THR A 200 -12.93 9.59 4.63
C THR A 200 -11.61 10.31 4.37
N LEU A 201 -11.63 11.62 4.14
CA LEU A 201 -10.45 12.38 3.72
C LEU A 201 -9.39 12.49 4.81
N VAL A 202 -9.79 12.51 6.09
CA VAL A 202 -8.86 12.60 7.22
C VAL A 202 -7.85 11.42 7.21
N PRO A 203 -8.26 10.15 7.26
CA PRO A 203 -7.31 9.03 7.21
C PRO A 203 -6.57 8.94 5.87
N ILE A 204 -7.19 9.35 4.74
CA ILE A 204 -6.52 9.38 3.44
C ILE A 204 -5.36 10.39 3.45
N THR A 205 -5.44 11.48 4.19
CA THR A 205 -4.32 12.42 4.38
C THR A 205 -3.15 11.75 5.11
N VAL A 206 -3.42 10.90 6.10
CA VAL A 206 -2.38 10.11 6.80
C VAL A 206 -1.73 9.13 5.84
N VAL A 207 -2.52 8.39 5.06
CA VAL A 207 -2.02 7.44 4.06
C VAL A 207 -1.14 8.15 3.02
N PHE A 208 -1.60 9.29 2.50
CA PHE A 208 -0.86 10.08 1.52
C PHE A 208 0.48 10.58 2.08
N GLY A 209 0.48 11.21 3.26
CA GLY A 209 1.69 11.76 3.87
C GLY A 209 2.69 10.66 4.26
N GLY A 210 2.22 9.56 4.84
CA GLY A 210 3.05 8.38 5.12
C GLY A 210 3.67 7.81 3.84
N SER A 211 2.87 7.72 2.77
CA SER A 211 3.34 7.26 1.47
C SER A 211 4.42 8.16 0.87
N ILE A 212 4.34 9.50 1.04
CA ILE A 212 5.40 10.42 0.62
C ILE A 212 6.70 10.14 1.39
N ILE A 213 6.63 9.94 2.72
CA ILE A 213 7.81 9.65 3.53
C ILE A 213 8.52 8.40 3.01
N PHE A 214 7.79 7.28 2.84
CA PHE A 214 8.37 6.05 2.32
C PHE A 214 8.87 6.20 0.88
N GLY A 215 8.14 6.90 0.01
CA GLY A 215 8.56 7.16 -1.36
C GLY A 215 9.85 7.97 -1.46
N LEU A 216 10.04 8.97 -0.58
CA LEU A 216 11.27 9.76 -0.51
C LEU A 216 12.45 8.93 0.01
N LEU A 217 12.22 8.06 1.00
CA LEU A 217 13.23 7.14 1.51
C LEU A 217 13.68 6.18 0.40
N TYR A 218 12.74 5.55 -0.27
CA TYR A 218 13.03 4.67 -1.40
C TYR A 218 13.81 5.38 -2.52
N ALA A 219 13.49 6.64 -2.82
CA ALA A 219 14.20 7.40 -3.85
C ALA A 219 15.65 7.76 -3.48
N LYS A 220 16.04 7.65 -2.19
CA LYS A 220 17.39 7.98 -1.67
C LYS A 220 18.23 6.76 -1.34
N THR A 221 17.61 5.58 -1.19
CA THR A 221 18.29 4.31 -0.85
C THR A 221 18.52 3.45 -2.07
#